data_5e74dfb3290be24d5310b29ff2a6a96b
#
_entry.id   5e74dfb3290be24d5310b29ff2a6a96b
#
_cell.length_a   1.000
_cell.length_b   1.000
_cell.length_c   1.000
_cell.angle_alpha   90.00
_cell.angle_beta   90.00
_cell.angle_gamma   90.00
#
_symmetry.space_group_name_H-M   'P 1'
#
loop_
_entity.id
_entity.type
_entity.pdbx_description
1 polymer ?
#
loop_
_entity_poly.entity_id
_entity_poly.type
_entity_poly.pdbx_seq_one_letter_code
_entity_poly.pdbx_strand_id
1 'polypeptide(L)'
;MHQFRAKEKFVNSTKEFQVVTQISDSLLSKISPYFKFPDWVKNKKQYSPYAKFDVAKKEKIIIKDINEATQEDLVKIYGIGEALSVRILKEKEKFGGFVSMDQMNDIWGLSPEVIENLNKYFAIKSVPPIKKISINTASIKELAQFPYFRYTIAKSIVTYRSMNGDIKTFEDLTKIKGFPVEKVNIIGLYLDFN
;
A
#
# COMPACT_ATOMS: atom_id res chain seq x y z
N MET A 1 47.08 -26.94 -2.64
CA MET A 1 46.04 -26.76 -3.69
C MET A 1 44.78 -27.51 -3.40
N HIS A 2 44.77 -28.84 -3.14
CA HIS A 2 43.53 -29.60 -2.88
C HIS A 2 42.74 -29.07 -1.71
N GLN A 3 43.35 -28.78 -0.56
CA GLN A 3 42.67 -28.20 0.61
C GLN A 3 42.08 -26.79 0.35
N PHE A 4 42.67 -26.03 -0.58
CA PHE A 4 42.19 -24.71 -0.93
C PHE A 4 40.92 -24.82 -1.80
N ARG A 5 40.92 -25.78 -2.76
CA ARG A 5 39.73 -26.06 -3.58
C ARG A 5 38.59 -26.71 -2.80
N ALA A 6 38.89 -27.54 -1.80
CA ALA A 6 37.88 -28.14 -0.93
C ALA A 6 37.08 -27.09 -0.12
N LYS A 7 37.64 -25.87 0.00
CA LYS A 7 36.96 -24.71 0.62
C LYS A 7 36.28 -23.81 -0.43
N GLU A 8 36.00 -24.33 -1.62
CA GLU A 8 35.41 -23.60 -2.77
C GLU A 8 36.17 -22.32 -3.16
N LYS A 9 37.47 -22.24 -2.86
CA LYS A 9 38.32 -21.09 -3.20
C LYS A 9 39.09 -21.38 -4.48
N PHE A 10 39.15 -20.38 -5.34
CA PHE A 10 39.88 -20.40 -6.61
C PHE A 10 40.98 -19.36 -6.61
N VAL A 11 42.08 -19.69 -7.28
CA VAL A 11 43.23 -18.78 -7.42
C VAL A 11 42.96 -17.86 -8.59
N ASN A 12 43.03 -16.56 -8.36
CA ASN A 12 42.70 -15.51 -9.33
C ASN A 12 43.92 -14.71 -9.84
N SER A 13 45.11 -15.00 -9.33
CA SER A 13 46.33 -14.32 -9.76
C SER A 13 47.57 -15.23 -9.59
N THR A 14 48.63 -14.93 -10.31
CA THR A 14 49.93 -15.60 -10.17
C THR A 14 50.49 -15.48 -8.76
N LYS A 15 50.33 -14.32 -8.12
CA LYS A 15 50.76 -14.10 -6.73
C LYS A 15 49.96 -14.95 -5.75
N GLU A 16 48.64 -15.05 -5.92
CA GLU A 16 47.77 -15.88 -5.08
C GLU A 16 48.09 -17.36 -5.25
N PHE A 17 48.41 -17.79 -6.50
CA PHE A 17 48.91 -19.13 -6.76
C PHE A 17 50.18 -19.45 -5.98
N GLN A 18 51.15 -18.53 -5.96
CA GLN A 18 52.37 -18.68 -5.21
C GLN A 18 52.16 -18.83 -3.72
N VAL A 19 51.30 -17.97 -3.15
CA VAL A 19 50.94 -18.03 -1.72
C VAL A 19 50.31 -19.38 -1.34
N VAL A 20 49.40 -19.90 -2.17
CA VAL A 20 48.69 -21.15 -1.91
C VAL A 20 49.56 -22.39 -2.12
N THR A 21 50.54 -22.31 -3.05
CA THR A 21 51.39 -23.47 -3.41
C THR A 21 52.77 -23.41 -2.79
N GLN A 22 53.20 -22.24 -2.28
CA GLN A 22 54.52 -21.99 -1.69
C GLN A 22 55.71 -22.31 -2.65
N ILE A 23 55.52 -22.17 -3.95
CA ILE A 23 56.57 -22.36 -4.94
C ILE A 23 57.57 -21.21 -4.95
N SER A 24 58.81 -21.51 -5.37
CA SER A 24 59.88 -20.50 -5.49
C SER A 24 59.59 -19.51 -6.61
N ASP A 25 60.14 -18.28 -6.49
CA ASP A 25 60.05 -17.23 -7.53
C ASP A 25 60.59 -17.70 -8.87
N SER A 26 61.67 -18.47 -8.88
CA SER A 26 62.27 -19.03 -10.07
C SER A 26 61.32 -19.97 -10.82
N LEU A 27 60.58 -20.81 -10.10
CA LEU A 27 59.59 -21.68 -10.70
C LEU A 27 58.35 -20.90 -11.14
N LEU A 28 57.89 -19.94 -10.34
CA LEU A 28 56.76 -19.10 -10.69
C LEU A 28 57.00 -18.33 -11.98
N SER A 29 58.22 -17.77 -12.16
CA SER A 29 58.59 -17.03 -13.38
C SER A 29 58.55 -17.91 -14.63
N LYS A 30 58.89 -19.18 -14.52
CA LYS A 30 58.84 -20.14 -15.65
C LYS A 30 57.42 -20.54 -16.03
N ILE A 31 56.50 -20.65 -15.07
CA ILE A 31 55.14 -21.17 -15.34
C ILE A 31 54.09 -20.04 -15.48
N SER A 32 54.33 -18.86 -14.96
CA SER A 32 53.40 -17.72 -15.00
C SER A 32 52.94 -17.32 -16.42
N PRO A 33 53.75 -17.40 -17.50
CA PRO A 33 53.30 -17.09 -18.85
C PRO A 33 52.18 -18.02 -19.36
N TYR A 34 52.06 -19.21 -18.79
CA TYR A 34 51.04 -20.21 -19.19
C TYR A 34 49.75 -20.09 -18.42
N PHE A 35 49.64 -19.18 -17.43
CA PHE A 35 48.43 -19.01 -16.67
C PHE A 35 47.38 -18.25 -17.48
N LYS A 36 46.22 -18.85 -17.66
CA LYS A 36 45.05 -18.23 -18.27
C LYS A 36 44.03 -17.97 -17.19
N PHE A 37 43.88 -16.70 -16.79
CA PHE A 37 42.77 -16.30 -15.92
C PHE A 37 41.64 -15.77 -16.76
N PRO A 38 40.38 -16.07 -16.40
CA PRO A 38 39.21 -15.55 -17.09
C PRO A 38 39.17 -14.02 -17.09
N ASP A 39 38.56 -13.42 -18.11
CA ASP A 39 38.53 -11.96 -18.26
C ASP A 39 37.83 -11.21 -17.13
N TRP A 40 36.90 -11.86 -16.47
CA TRP A 40 36.24 -11.29 -15.26
C TRP A 40 37.19 -11.14 -14.06
N VAL A 41 38.29 -11.90 -14.03
CA VAL A 41 39.36 -11.74 -13.03
C VAL A 41 40.28 -10.56 -13.37
N LYS A 42 40.56 -10.37 -14.68
CA LYS A 42 41.38 -9.26 -15.19
C LYS A 42 40.65 -7.93 -15.11
N ASN A 43 39.37 -7.94 -15.44
CA ASN A 43 38.49 -6.79 -15.33
C ASN A 43 37.74 -6.84 -13.99
N LYS A 44 38.42 -6.72 -12.87
CA LYS A 44 37.82 -6.25 -11.65
C LYS A 44 37.32 -4.82 -11.86
N LYS A 45 36.26 -4.59 -12.67
CA LYS A 45 35.30 -3.57 -12.32
C LYS A 45 34.95 -3.91 -10.89
N GLN A 46 35.14 -2.96 -9.96
CA GLN A 46 34.73 -3.06 -8.60
C GLN A 46 33.24 -3.48 -8.61
N TYR A 47 33.01 -4.80 -8.69
CA TYR A 47 31.76 -5.36 -8.20
C TYR A 47 31.92 -5.24 -6.69
N SER A 48 31.56 -4.09 -6.18
CA SER A 48 31.08 -3.99 -4.84
C SER A 48 29.93 -4.99 -4.80
N PRO A 49 29.99 -6.07 -4.00
CA PRO A 49 28.87 -7.00 -3.84
C PRO A 49 27.64 -6.30 -3.21
N TYR A 50 27.83 -5.13 -2.75
CA TYR A 50 26.89 -4.06 -2.53
C TYR A 50 27.30 -2.96 -3.53
N ALA A 51 26.70 -2.95 -4.75
CA ALA A 51 26.31 -1.65 -5.24
C ALA A 51 25.73 -1.00 -3.99
N LYS A 52 26.40 0.01 -3.44
CA LYS A 52 25.71 0.96 -2.58
C LYS A 52 24.50 1.29 -3.44
N PHE A 53 23.34 0.62 -3.12
CA PHE A 53 22.12 1.28 -3.41
C PHE A 53 22.41 2.65 -2.83
N ASP A 54 22.64 3.62 -3.70
CA ASP A 54 22.53 5.00 -3.31
C ASP A 54 21.31 4.94 -2.42
N VAL A 55 21.55 5.22 -1.13
CA VAL A 55 20.44 5.41 -0.21
C VAL A 55 19.70 6.52 -0.91
N ALA A 56 18.79 6.08 -1.78
CA ALA A 56 18.01 6.95 -2.63
C ALA A 56 17.56 8.00 -1.64
N LYS A 57 18.02 9.23 -1.87
CA LYS A 57 17.60 10.39 -1.10
C LYS A 57 16.22 10.03 -0.62
N LYS A 58 16.01 9.86 0.70
CA LYS A 58 14.66 9.57 1.22
C LYS A 58 13.82 10.68 0.63
N GLU A 59 13.21 10.40 -0.52
CA GLU A 59 12.29 11.34 -1.12
C GLU A 59 11.33 11.60 -0.01
N LYS A 60 11.26 12.85 0.40
CA LYS A 60 10.30 13.26 1.42
C LYS A 60 8.96 12.81 0.88
N ILE A 61 8.41 11.74 1.45
CA ILE A 61 7.11 11.23 1.05
C ILE A 61 6.14 12.37 1.31
N ILE A 62 5.70 13.03 0.25
CA ILE A 62 4.69 14.08 0.34
C ILE A 62 3.37 13.33 0.39
N ILE A 63 2.81 13.23 1.60
CA ILE A 63 1.48 12.66 1.79
C ILE A 63 0.49 13.57 1.05
N LYS A 64 -0.31 13.01 0.14
CA LYS A 64 -1.37 13.70 -0.60
C LYS A 64 -2.73 13.48 0.08
N ASP A 65 -3.70 14.34 -0.20
CA ASP A 65 -5.09 14.09 0.18
C ASP A 65 -5.68 13.01 -0.73
N ILE A 66 -6.29 11.98 -0.17
CA ILE A 66 -6.95 10.92 -0.94
C ILE A 66 -8.14 11.45 -1.73
N ASN A 67 -8.79 12.50 -1.23
CA ASN A 67 -9.90 13.14 -1.93
C ASN A 67 -9.46 13.91 -3.18
N GLU A 68 -8.19 14.32 -3.26
CA GLU A 68 -7.61 14.99 -4.43
C GLU A 68 -6.86 14.00 -5.34
N ALA A 69 -6.76 12.73 -4.95
CA ALA A 69 -6.02 11.73 -5.70
C ALA A 69 -6.61 11.51 -7.10
N THR A 70 -5.73 11.47 -8.09
CA THR A 70 -6.07 11.08 -9.47
C THR A 70 -5.84 9.57 -9.67
N GLN A 71 -6.36 9.03 -10.78
CA GLN A 71 -6.10 7.64 -11.15
C GLN A 71 -4.59 7.37 -11.28
N GLU A 72 -3.86 8.30 -11.91
CA GLU A 72 -2.42 8.22 -12.11
C GLU A 72 -1.63 8.18 -10.79
N ASP A 73 -2.10 8.91 -9.78
CA ASP A 73 -1.48 8.90 -8.45
C ASP A 73 -1.71 7.56 -7.76
N LEU A 74 -2.91 7.01 -7.86
CA LEU A 74 -3.27 5.73 -7.22
C LEU A 74 -2.54 4.54 -7.85
N VAL A 75 -2.38 4.51 -9.17
CA VAL A 75 -1.69 3.42 -9.89
C VAL A 75 -0.19 3.34 -9.53
N LYS A 76 0.41 4.44 -9.04
CA LYS A 76 1.80 4.43 -8.54
C LYS A 76 1.97 3.63 -7.24
N ILE A 77 0.88 3.33 -6.55
CA ILE A 77 0.94 2.56 -5.30
C ILE A 77 1.06 1.08 -5.62
N TYR A 78 2.06 0.44 -5.04
CA TYR A 78 2.24 -1.00 -5.21
C TYR A 78 1.00 -1.77 -4.77
N GLY A 79 0.48 -2.58 -5.68
CA GLY A 79 -0.74 -3.37 -5.50
C GLY A 79 -2.03 -2.69 -6.01
N ILE A 80 -1.97 -1.42 -6.48
CA ILE A 80 -3.11 -0.73 -7.08
C ILE A 80 -2.91 -0.61 -8.60
N GLY A 81 -3.65 -1.41 -9.36
CA GLY A 81 -3.73 -1.29 -10.81
C GLY A 81 -4.91 -0.43 -11.27
N GLU A 82 -5.11 -0.33 -12.59
CA GLU A 82 -6.18 0.48 -13.19
C GLU A 82 -7.57 0.13 -12.64
N ALA A 83 -7.88 -1.16 -12.49
CA ALA A 83 -9.19 -1.59 -12.02
C ALA A 83 -9.48 -1.16 -10.57
N LEU A 84 -8.48 -1.23 -9.69
CA LEU A 84 -8.62 -0.82 -8.29
C LEU A 84 -8.64 0.70 -8.16
N SER A 85 -7.81 1.43 -8.90
CA SER A 85 -7.81 2.90 -8.90
C SER A 85 -9.17 3.46 -9.34
N VAL A 86 -9.74 2.95 -10.42
CA VAL A 86 -11.09 3.33 -10.87
C VAL A 86 -12.14 3.01 -9.80
N ARG A 87 -12.02 1.87 -9.12
CA ARG A 87 -12.95 1.49 -8.05
C ARG A 87 -12.87 2.45 -6.87
N ILE A 88 -11.68 2.80 -6.42
CA ILE A 88 -11.47 3.78 -5.35
C ILE A 88 -12.14 5.11 -5.72
N LEU A 89 -11.92 5.60 -6.95
CA LEU A 89 -12.50 6.86 -7.41
C LEU A 89 -14.04 6.80 -7.50
N LYS A 90 -14.60 5.69 -7.96
CA LYS A 90 -16.06 5.49 -7.98
C LYS A 90 -16.65 5.45 -6.57
N GLU A 91 -16.00 4.79 -5.62
CA GLU A 91 -16.47 4.81 -4.23
C GLU A 91 -16.37 6.21 -3.64
N LYS A 92 -15.28 6.94 -3.90
CA LYS A 92 -15.17 8.36 -3.52
C LYS A 92 -16.33 9.17 -4.03
N GLU A 93 -16.72 9.00 -5.30
CA GLU A 93 -17.85 9.71 -5.92
C GLU A 93 -19.18 9.38 -5.25
N LYS A 94 -19.44 8.09 -4.97
CA LYS A 94 -20.67 7.64 -4.27
C LYS A 94 -20.80 8.22 -2.86
N PHE A 95 -19.70 8.36 -2.15
CA PHE A 95 -19.66 8.96 -0.82
C PHE A 95 -19.71 10.50 -0.88
N GLY A 96 -19.41 11.11 -2.03
CA GLY A 96 -19.17 12.54 -2.14
C GLY A 96 -17.82 12.97 -1.57
N GLY A 97 -16.98 12.01 -1.20
CA GLY A 97 -15.66 12.12 -0.61
C GLY A 97 -15.46 11.19 0.59
N PHE A 98 -14.23 10.83 0.86
CA PHE A 98 -13.88 10.03 2.03
C PHE A 98 -13.70 10.93 3.28
N VAL A 99 -14.17 10.48 4.41
CA VAL A 99 -14.03 11.14 5.73
C VAL A 99 -13.03 10.44 6.64
N SER A 100 -12.71 9.18 6.35
CA SER A 100 -11.72 8.38 7.08
C SER A 100 -11.00 7.44 6.11
N MET A 101 -9.70 7.24 6.33
CA MET A 101 -8.92 6.22 5.60
C MET A 101 -9.43 4.79 5.89
N ASP A 102 -10.12 4.57 7.00
CA ASP A 102 -10.74 3.27 7.32
C ASP A 102 -11.76 2.82 6.28
N GLN A 103 -12.31 3.76 5.49
CA GLN A 103 -13.22 3.43 4.39
C GLN A 103 -12.53 2.62 3.27
N MET A 104 -11.20 2.64 3.20
CA MET A 104 -10.44 1.80 2.27
C MET A 104 -10.65 0.31 2.54
N ASN A 105 -10.91 -0.08 3.80
CA ASN A 105 -11.21 -1.46 4.17
C ASN A 105 -12.54 -1.97 3.58
N ASP A 106 -13.42 -1.07 3.16
CA ASP A 106 -14.74 -1.39 2.59
C ASP A 106 -14.70 -1.56 1.08
N ILE A 107 -13.59 -1.17 0.46
CA ILE A 107 -13.43 -1.25 -1.00
C ILE A 107 -12.99 -2.65 -1.39
N TRP A 108 -13.89 -3.35 -2.08
CA TRP A 108 -13.62 -4.71 -2.52
C TRP A 108 -12.36 -4.80 -3.39
N GLY A 109 -11.47 -5.73 -3.05
CA GLY A 109 -10.23 -6.01 -3.76
C GLY A 109 -9.01 -5.28 -3.21
N LEU A 110 -9.14 -4.37 -2.24
CA LEU A 110 -8.02 -3.85 -1.49
C LEU A 110 -7.66 -4.82 -0.37
N SER A 111 -6.44 -5.34 -0.41
CA SER A 111 -5.89 -6.12 0.71
C SER A 111 -5.34 -5.21 1.81
N PRO A 112 -5.22 -5.70 3.06
CA PRO A 112 -4.63 -4.93 4.15
C PRO A 112 -3.23 -4.38 3.81
N GLU A 113 -2.41 -5.15 3.10
CA GLU A 113 -1.08 -4.74 2.66
C GLU A 113 -1.14 -3.55 1.68
N VAL A 114 -2.07 -3.58 0.73
CA VAL A 114 -2.28 -2.49 -0.23
C VAL A 114 -2.78 -1.24 0.48
N ILE A 115 -3.66 -1.38 1.47
CA ILE A 115 -4.16 -0.27 2.29
C ILE A 115 -3.02 0.34 3.11
N GLU A 116 -2.16 -0.48 3.69
CA GLU A 116 -0.97 -0.01 4.40
C GLU A 116 -0.04 0.80 3.48
N ASN A 117 0.18 0.31 2.25
CA ASN A 117 0.96 1.03 1.26
C ASN A 117 0.28 2.35 0.87
N LEU A 118 -1.03 2.35 0.67
CA LEU A 118 -1.81 3.56 0.36
C LEU A 118 -1.66 4.61 1.48
N ASN A 119 -1.75 4.20 2.74
CA ASN A 119 -1.63 5.07 3.91
C ASN A 119 -0.24 5.72 4.07
N LYS A 120 0.79 5.20 3.41
CA LYS A 120 2.13 5.84 3.37
C LYS A 120 2.15 7.10 2.52
N TYR A 121 1.28 7.18 1.52
CA TYR A 121 1.29 8.25 0.51
C TYR A 121 0.04 9.12 0.56
N PHE A 122 -1.04 8.64 1.17
CA PHE A 122 -2.32 9.33 1.22
C PHE A 122 -2.87 9.40 2.64
N ALA A 123 -3.56 10.50 2.91
CA ALA A 123 -4.31 10.72 4.15
C ALA A 123 -5.53 11.60 3.85
N ILE A 124 -6.46 11.68 4.77
CA ILE A 124 -7.49 12.73 4.75
C ILE A 124 -6.86 13.99 5.32
N LYS A 125 -6.71 15.03 4.53
CA LYS A 125 -6.19 16.34 4.96
C LYS A 125 -7.29 17.33 5.22
N SER A 126 -8.33 17.27 4.42
CA SER A 126 -9.52 18.10 4.56
C SER A 126 -10.75 17.23 4.38
N VAL A 127 -11.75 17.44 5.20
CA VAL A 127 -13.06 16.80 4.98
C VAL A 127 -13.73 17.57 3.85
N PRO A 128 -14.04 16.93 2.71
CA PRO A 128 -14.71 17.60 1.61
C PRO A 128 -16.10 18.09 2.05
N PRO A 129 -16.67 19.08 1.36
CA PRO A 129 -18.03 19.52 1.60
C PRO A 129 -19.01 18.41 1.17
N ILE A 130 -19.31 17.52 2.10
CA ILE A 130 -20.20 16.38 1.87
C ILE A 130 -21.63 16.83 1.95
N LYS A 131 -22.43 16.45 0.95
CA LYS A 131 -23.88 16.61 1.03
C LYS A 131 -24.41 15.60 2.07
N LYS A 132 -24.77 16.11 3.23
CA LYS A 132 -25.36 15.26 4.29
C LYS A 132 -26.74 14.74 3.90
N ILE A 133 -27.06 13.57 4.38
CA ILE A 133 -28.36 12.90 4.17
C ILE A 133 -29.21 13.15 5.41
N SER A 134 -30.35 13.81 5.24
CA SER A 134 -31.31 14.03 6.32
C SER A 134 -31.97 12.71 6.71
N ILE A 135 -31.49 12.09 7.78
CA ILE A 135 -31.92 10.75 8.18
C ILE A 135 -33.42 10.68 8.57
N ASN A 136 -33.96 11.80 9.06
CA ASN A 136 -35.34 11.90 9.52
C ASN A 136 -36.35 12.18 8.40
N THR A 137 -35.89 12.79 7.28
CA THR A 137 -36.79 13.16 6.18
C THR A 137 -36.59 12.38 4.91
N ALA A 138 -35.37 11.86 4.67
CA ALA A 138 -35.07 11.15 3.43
C ALA A 138 -35.95 9.92 3.21
N SER A 139 -36.34 9.69 1.96
CA SER A 139 -37.07 8.49 1.54
C SER A 139 -36.19 7.23 1.58
N ILE A 140 -36.83 6.04 1.58
CA ILE A 140 -36.10 4.75 1.49
C ILE A 140 -35.17 4.74 0.27
N LYS A 141 -35.63 5.30 -0.87
CA LYS A 141 -34.86 5.33 -2.11
C LYS A 141 -33.60 6.21 -1.98
N GLU A 142 -33.72 7.37 -1.35
CA GLU A 142 -32.59 8.28 -1.11
C GLU A 142 -31.60 7.66 -0.10
N LEU A 143 -32.08 7.11 1.01
CA LEU A 143 -31.25 6.42 1.96
C LEU A 143 -30.51 5.24 1.34
N ALA A 144 -31.16 4.46 0.47
CA ALA A 144 -30.56 3.30 -0.19
C ALA A 144 -29.48 3.65 -1.23
N GLN A 145 -29.36 4.93 -1.62
CA GLN A 145 -28.25 5.41 -2.49
C GLN A 145 -26.94 5.53 -1.72
N PHE A 146 -27.01 5.68 -0.41
CA PHE A 146 -25.81 5.77 0.42
C PHE A 146 -25.12 4.41 0.52
N PRO A 147 -23.81 4.29 0.27
CA PRO A 147 -23.13 3.00 0.14
C PRO A 147 -23.25 2.08 1.35
N TYR A 148 -23.34 2.63 2.56
CA TYR A 148 -23.52 1.85 3.78
C TYR A 148 -24.99 1.40 4.02
N PHE A 149 -25.97 2.01 3.34
CA PHE A 149 -27.37 1.71 3.52
C PHE A 149 -27.89 0.90 2.33
N ARG A 150 -27.92 -0.42 2.48
CA ARG A 150 -28.70 -1.25 1.55
C ARG A 150 -30.18 -1.01 1.76
N TYR A 151 -31.00 -1.38 0.77
CA TYR A 151 -32.46 -1.22 0.84
C TYR A 151 -33.07 -1.72 2.16
N THR A 152 -32.59 -2.85 2.69
CA THR A 152 -33.02 -3.41 3.95
C THR A 152 -32.75 -2.49 5.15
N ILE A 153 -31.60 -1.88 5.20
CA ILE A 153 -31.20 -0.91 6.26
C ILE A 153 -32.02 0.37 6.10
N ALA A 154 -32.13 0.90 4.88
CA ALA A 154 -32.92 2.08 4.59
C ALA A 154 -34.39 1.88 5.04
N LYS A 155 -34.96 0.71 4.77
CA LYS A 155 -36.30 0.34 5.25
C LYS A 155 -36.37 0.28 6.79
N SER A 156 -35.37 -0.31 7.43
CA SER A 156 -35.30 -0.39 8.90
C SER A 156 -35.19 1.01 9.54
N ILE A 157 -34.44 1.94 8.94
CA ILE A 157 -34.34 3.33 9.40
C ILE A 157 -35.72 4.01 9.35
N VAL A 158 -36.41 3.93 8.21
CA VAL A 158 -37.73 4.55 8.05
C VAL A 158 -38.76 3.91 9.02
N THR A 159 -38.72 2.59 9.19
CA THR A 159 -39.57 1.91 10.15
C THR A 159 -39.28 2.36 11.59
N TYR A 160 -37.99 2.46 11.94
CA TYR A 160 -37.58 2.88 13.29
C TYR A 160 -38.12 4.28 13.62
N ARG A 161 -37.89 5.26 12.73
CA ARG A 161 -38.34 6.64 12.96
C ARG A 161 -39.88 6.76 12.99
N SER A 162 -40.60 5.91 12.22
CA SER A 162 -42.08 5.90 12.26
C SER A 162 -42.60 5.36 13.57
N MET A 163 -41.88 4.48 14.26
CA MET A 163 -42.34 3.85 15.51
C MET A 163 -41.84 4.59 16.76
N ASN A 164 -40.64 5.19 16.70
CA ASN A 164 -39.93 5.76 17.85
C ASN A 164 -39.79 7.28 17.79
N GLY A 165 -40.19 7.91 16.69
CA GLY A 165 -39.91 9.33 16.41
C GLY A 165 -38.53 9.54 15.81
N ASP A 166 -38.10 10.82 15.73
CA ASP A 166 -36.88 11.22 15.09
C ASP A 166 -35.63 10.60 15.72
N ILE A 167 -34.69 10.21 14.86
CA ILE A 167 -33.36 9.75 15.22
C ILE A 167 -32.54 10.97 15.57
N LYS A 168 -32.06 11.09 16.81
CA LYS A 168 -31.37 12.29 17.32
C LYS A 168 -29.90 12.04 17.61
N THR A 169 -29.53 10.79 17.87
CA THR A 169 -28.18 10.43 18.33
C THR A 169 -27.62 9.23 17.58
N PHE A 170 -26.30 9.07 17.68
CA PHE A 170 -25.63 7.87 17.17
C PHE A 170 -26.10 6.58 17.89
N GLU A 171 -26.50 6.69 19.17
CA GLU A 171 -27.04 5.58 19.92
C GLU A 171 -28.39 5.09 19.33
N ASP A 172 -29.20 6.00 18.82
CA ASP A 172 -30.47 5.62 18.17
C ASP A 172 -30.21 4.80 16.90
N LEU A 173 -29.16 5.15 16.15
CA LEU A 173 -28.74 4.39 14.96
C LEU A 173 -28.35 2.95 15.32
N THR A 174 -27.69 2.74 16.45
CA THR A 174 -27.25 1.40 16.88
C THR A 174 -28.40 0.47 17.23
N LYS A 175 -29.58 1.02 17.55
CA LYS A 175 -30.81 0.27 17.86
C LYS A 175 -31.54 -0.24 16.60
N ILE A 176 -31.14 0.28 15.43
CA ILE A 176 -31.77 -0.07 14.14
C ILE A 176 -31.28 -1.44 13.69
N LYS A 177 -32.22 -2.33 13.39
CA LYS A 177 -31.93 -3.70 12.96
C LYS A 177 -31.09 -3.71 11.69
N GLY A 178 -29.92 -4.34 11.76
CA GLY A 178 -28.97 -4.50 10.64
C GLY A 178 -28.09 -3.30 10.37
N PHE A 179 -28.13 -2.27 11.23
CA PHE A 179 -27.23 -1.12 11.10
C PHE A 179 -25.78 -1.55 11.43
N PRO A 180 -24.78 -1.14 10.63
CA PRO A 180 -23.37 -1.47 10.86
C PRO A 180 -22.80 -0.63 12.01
N VAL A 181 -22.98 -1.13 13.24
CA VAL A 181 -22.64 -0.41 14.48
C VAL A 181 -21.15 -0.07 14.55
N GLU A 182 -20.29 -0.93 14.04
CA GLU A 182 -18.83 -0.72 13.98
C GLU A 182 -18.43 0.51 13.14
N LYS A 183 -19.32 0.97 12.28
CA LYS A 183 -19.10 2.12 11.38
C LYS A 183 -19.93 3.36 11.74
N VAL A 184 -20.60 3.33 12.88
CA VAL A 184 -21.52 4.42 13.28
C VAL A 184 -20.85 5.80 13.27
N ASN A 185 -19.59 5.89 13.70
CA ASN A 185 -18.84 7.14 13.72
C ASN A 185 -18.56 7.69 12.31
N ILE A 186 -18.20 6.80 11.37
CA ILE A 186 -17.96 7.19 9.97
C ILE A 186 -19.29 7.57 9.30
N ILE A 187 -20.31 6.74 9.46
CA ILE A 187 -21.64 6.96 8.87
C ILE A 187 -22.25 8.25 9.38
N GLY A 188 -22.12 8.52 10.68
CA GLY A 188 -22.68 9.72 11.30
C GLY A 188 -22.14 11.03 10.72
N LEU A 189 -20.92 11.03 10.17
CA LEU A 189 -20.37 12.21 9.49
C LEU A 189 -21.10 12.56 8.19
N TYR A 190 -21.76 11.59 7.56
CA TYR A 190 -22.56 11.77 6.36
C TYR A 190 -24.04 12.07 6.63
N LEU A 191 -24.46 12.04 7.89
CA LEU A 191 -25.86 12.20 8.26
C LEU A 191 -26.15 13.61 8.81
N ASP A 192 -27.34 14.07 8.54
CA ASP A 192 -27.96 15.21 9.20
C ASP A 192 -29.12 14.68 10.05
N PHE A 193 -29.12 15.03 11.33
CA PHE A 193 -30.11 14.61 12.31
C PHE A 193 -31.23 15.65 12.53
N ASN A 194 -31.17 16.79 11.80
CA ASN A 194 -32.20 17.82 11.86
C ASN A 194 -33.45 17.44 11.05
#